data_049e46c0a389174962488b5c790c271f
#
_entry.id   049e46c0a389174962488b5c790c271f
#
_cell.length_a   1.000
_cell.length_b   1.000
_cell.length_c   1.000
_cell.angle_alpha   90.00
_cell.angle_beta   90.00
_cell.angle_gamma   90.00
#
_symmetry.space_group_name_H-M   'P 1'
#
loop_
_entity.id
_entity.type
_entity.pdbx_description
1 polymer ?
#
loop_
_entity_poly.entity_id
_entity_poly.type
_entity_poly.pdbx_seq_one_letter_code
_entity_poly.pdbx_strand_id
1 'polypeptide(L)'
;TSQHFIMTGDAAFLPVQYLESQTAGAGTGDPSTVQMIPVEQFLTRYVFATGVGYTKNYVQIIRKAGAAAVTVDGVQVGDYVAIGGYELADWVITEGAHVAESSQPFAIINIGYTDFTSYAYPGGMKLDVITPQ
;
A
#
# COMPACT_ATOMS: atom_id res chain seq x y z
N THR A 1 4.29 -15.75 -1.21
CA THR A 1 5.36 -15.38 -2.15
C THR A 1 6.11 -14.16 -1.68
N SER A 2 7.40 -14.11 -1.93
CA SER A 2 8.27 -12.93 -1.69
C SER A 2 8.36 -12.00 -2.92
N GLN A 3 7.58 -12.28 -3.95
CA GLN A 3 7.56 -11.48 -5.18
C GLN A 3 6.25 -10.70 -5.28
N HIS A 4 6.34 -9.48 -5.78
CA HIS A 4 5.18 -8.71 -6.17
C HIS A 4 4.53 -9.32 -7.42
N PHE A 5 3.22 -9.23 -7.54
CA PHE A 5 2.48 -9.75 -8.68
C PHE A 5 1.19 -8.95 -8.91
N ILE A 6 0.64 -9.07 -10.10
CA ILE A 6 -0.66 -8.52 -10.48
C ILE A 6 -1.65 -9.68 -10.57
N MET A 7 -2.85 -9.47 -10.03
CA MET A 7 -3.98 -10.39 -10.19
C MET A 7 -5.01 -9.77 -11.13
N THR A 8 -5.47 -10.55 -12.08
CA THR A 8 -6.57 -10.20 -12.98
C THR A 8 -7.59 -11.34 -13.01
N GLY A 9 -8.84 -11.04 -13.26
CA GLY A 9 -9.92 -12.04 -13.33
C GLY A 9 -11.03 -11.60 -14.27
N ASP A 10 -11.77 -12.56 -14.82
CA ASP A 10 -12.89 -12.33 -15.74
C ASP A 10 -14.17 -11.91 -15.01
N ALA A 11 -14.18 -11.94 -13.69
CA ALA A 11 -15.27 -11.51 -12.83
C ALA A 11 -14.75 -10.75 -11.62
N ALA A 12 -15.62 -10.03 -10.92
CA ALA A 12 -15.27 -9.32 -9.69
C ALA A 12 -14.71 -10.29 -8.63
N PHE A 13 -13.59 -9.93 -8.03
CA PHE A 13 -12.97 -10.68 -6.94
C PHE A 13 -12.35 -9.71 -5.92
N LEU A 14 -12.17 -10.18 -4.71
CA LEU A 14 -11.59 -9.40 -3.61
C LEU A 14 -10.29 -10.05 -3.15
N PRO A 15 -9.11 -9.58 -3.57
CA PRO A 15 -7.85 -10.10 -3.06
C PRO A 15 -7.58 -9.58 -1.65
N VAL A 16 -7.09 -10.47 -0.80
CA VAL A 16 -6.66 -10.18 0.56
C VAL A 16 -5.22 -10.66 0.72
N GLN A 17 -4.36 -9.82 1.23
CA GLN A 17 -2.99 -10.15 1.56
C GLN A 17 -2.85 -10.39 3.06
N TYR A 18 -2.04 -11.39 3.42
CA TYR A 18 -1.63 -11.65 4.79
C TYR A 18 -0.18 -11.25 4.99
N LEU A 19 0.10 -10.52 6.04
CA LEU A 19 1.47 -10.28 6.51
C LEU A 19 2.00 -11.52 7.23
N GLU A 20 3.30 -11.75 7.16
CA GLU A 20 3.96 -12.88 7.83
C GLU A 20 4.10 -12.63 9.34
N SER A 21 4.17 -13.73 10.10
CA SER A 21 4.47 -13.66 11.53
C SER A 21 5.95 -13.34 11.79
N GLN A 22 6.28 -12.88 12.98
CA GLN A 22 7.63 -12.56 13.42
C GLN A 22 8.62 -13.72 13.18
N THR A 23 8.21 -14.95 13.41
CA THR A 23 9.06 -16.13 13.27
C THR A 23 9.26 -16.60 11.84
N ALA A 24 8.38 -16.21 10.93
CA ALA A 24 8.41 -16.63 9.53
C ALA A 24 9.07 -15.61 8.58
N GLY A 25 9.15 -14.35 8.98
CA GLY A 25 9.52 -13.25 8.10
C GLY A 25 10.56 -12.29 8.67
N ALA A 26 10.21 -11.02 8.83
CA ALA A 26 11.12 -9.92 9.11
C ALA A 26 11.72 -9.86 10.52
N GLY A 27 11.51 -10.85 11.37
CA GLY A 27 12.00 -10.88 12.76
C GLY A 27 11.23 -9.93 13.70
N THR A 28 10.13 -9.34 13.23
CA THR A 28 9.22 -8.49 14.01
C THR A 28 7.83 -8.52 13.39
N GLY A 29 6.80 -8.17 14.14
CA GLY A 29 5.42 -8.16 13.68
C GLY A 29 4.63 -9.43 14.04
N ASP A 30 3.37 -9.46 13.58
CA ASP A 30 2.48 -10.62 13.70
C ASP A 30 1.55 -10.66 12.46
N PRO A 31 0.88 -11.80 12.17
CA PRO A 31 -0.03 -11.87 11.05
C PRO A 31 -1.09 -10.77 11.08
N SER A 32 -1.25 -10.09 9.98
CA SER A 32 -2.26 -9.07 9.76
C SER A 32 -2.86 -9.24 8.38
N THR A 33 -4.05 -8.78 8.15
CA THR A 33 -4.73 -8.88 6.86
C THR A 33 -5.02 -7.52 6.29
N VAL A 34 -4.86 -7.37 4.97
CA VAL A 34 -5.23 -6.17 4.25
C VAL A 34 -5.97 -6.51 2.97
N GLN A 35 -7.07 -5.81 2.73
CA GLN A 35 -7.77 -5.85 1.47
C GLN A 35 -7.00 -5.03 0.43
N MET A 36 -6.77 -5.59 -0.74
CA MET A 36 -6.13 -4.87 -1.84
C MET A 36 -7.13 -3.96 -2.56
N ILE A 37 -6.65 -2.82 -3.04
CA ILE A 37 -7.46 -1.84 -3.77
C ILE A 37 -7.39 -2.13 -5.26
N PRO A 38 -8.52 -2.28 -5.97
CA PRO A 38 -8.54 -2.35 -7.43
C PRO A 38 -7.99 -1.06 -8.06
N VAL A 39 -7.32 -1.20 -9.20
CA VAL A 39 -6.66 -0.06 -9.86
C VAL A 39 -7.66 1.03 -10.30
N GLU A 40 -8.90 0.66 -10.56
CA GLU A 40 -10.00 1.56 -10.92
C GLU A 40 -10.45 2.46 -9.76
N GLN A 41 -10.08 2.09 -8.54
CA GLN A 41 -10.46 2.79 -7.31
C GLN A 41 -9.33 3.63 -6.70
N PHE A 42 -8.24 3.81 -7.43
CA PHE A 42 -7.13 4.65 -7.01
C PHE A 42 -7.54 6.11 -6.90
N LEU A 43 -6.94 6.81 -5.93
CA LEU A 43 -7.17 8.24 -5.68
C LEU A 43 -5.91 9.05 -5.98
N THR A 44 -6.04 10.36 -6.01
CA THR A 44 -4.91 11.29 -6.20
C THR A 44 -4.38 11.88 -4.89
N ARG A 45 -5.09 11.65 -3.78
CA ARG A 45 -4.72 12.18 -2.47
C ARG A 45 -5.22 11.27 -1.35
N TYR A 46 -4.34 11.05 -0.37
CA TYR A 46 -4.63 10.29 0.83
C TYR A 46 -4.19 11.07 2.07
N VAL A 47 -5.02 11.03 3.11
CA VAL A 47 -4.65 11.44 4.47
C VAL A 47 -4.75 10.18 5.33
N PHE A 48 -3.66 9.83 6.00
CA PHE A 48 -3.56 8.59 6.75
C PHE A 48 -2.70 8.78 8.01
N ALA A 49 -2.71 7.82 8.92
CA ALA A 49 -1.92 7.89 10.15
C ALA A 49 -1.34 6.53 10.49
N THR A 50 -0.19 6.52 11.13
CA THR A 50 0.41 5.30 11.66
C THR A 50 -0.29 4.85 12.95
N GLY A 51 -0.10 3.59 13.33
CA GLY A 51 -0.37 3.14 14.69
C GLY A 51 0.62 3.77 15.68
N VAL A 52 0.17 3.99 16.91
CA VAL A 52 1.01 4.51 17.99
C VAL A 52 1.88 3.39 18.59
N GLY A 53 3.17 3.65 18.80
CA GLY A 53 4.11 2.71 19.41
C GLY A 53 4.64 1.64 18.45
N TYR A 54 4.44 1.78 17.15
CA TYR A 54 5.05 0.89 16.15
C TYR A 54 6.45 1.38 15.80
N THR A 55 7.43 0.48 15.87
CA THR A 55 8.84 0.81 15.69
C THR A 55 9.27 0.96 14.24
N LYS A 56 8.50 0.34 13.33
CA LYS A 56 8.71 0.43 11.88
C LYS A 56 7.39 0.77 11.21
N ASN A 57 7.35 1.88 10.49
CA ASN A 57 6.18 2.31 9.75
C ASN A 57 6.54 2.55 8.28
N TYR A 58 5.70 2.05 7.40
CA TYR A 58 5.85 2.14 5.96
C TYR A 58 4.53 2.54 5.32
N VAL A 59 4.62 3.26 4.23
CA VAL A 59 3.55 3.36 3.26
C VAL A 59 4.02 2.73 1.95
N GLN A 60 3.34 1.69 1.51
CA GLN A 60 3.54 1.09 0.20
C GLN A 60 2.73 1.89 -0.81
N ILE A 61 3.38 2.38 -1.85
CA ILE A 61 2.78 3.22 -2.90
C ILE A 61 2.76 2.43 -4.19
N ILE A 62 1.58 2.35 -4.82
CA ILE A 62 1.36 1.63 -6.07
C ILE A 62 0.81 2.60 -7.08
N ARG A 63 1.46 2.74 -8.24
CA ARG A 63 1.01 3.61 -9.32
C ARG A 63 1.22 2.96 -10.69
N LYS A 64 0.59 3.48 -11.72
CA LYS A 64 0.88 3.08 -13.11
C LYS A 64 2.31 3.42 -13.46
N ALA A 65 3.01 2.55 -14.16
CA ALA A 65 4.39 2.78 -14.58
C ALA A 65 4.52 4.06 -15.39
N GLY A 66 5.47 4.91 -15.00
CA GLY A 66 5.68 6.22 -15.63
C GLY A 66 4.63 7.28 -15.30
N ALA A 67 3.75 7.04 -14.32
CA ALA A 67 2.80 8.04 -13.85
C ALA A 67 3.50 9.23 -13.16
N ALA A 68 2.73 10.29 -12.90
CA ALA A 68 3.24 11.48 -12.21
C ALA A 68 3.86 11.11 -10.84
N ALA A 69 4.84 11.89 -10.42
CA ALA A 69 5.48 11.73 -9.13
C ALA A 69 4.44 11.73 -7.99
N VAL A 70 4.66 10.85 -7.02
CA VAL A 70 3.92 10.85 -5.75
C VAL A 70 4.81 11.50 -4.70
N THR A 71 4.23 12.34 -3.86
CA THR A 71 4.89 12.89 -2.68
C THR A 71 4.24 12.36 -1.41
N VAL A 72 5.04 12.16 -0.38
CA VAL A 72 4.57 11.92 1.00
C VAL A 72 5.11 13.07 1.85
N ASP A 73 4.22 13.83 2.48
CA ASP A 73 4.53 15.04 3.24
C ASP A 73 5.39 16.04 2.46
N GLY A 74 5.14 16.17 1.16
CA GLY A 74 5.88 17.04 0.25
C GLY A 74 7.21 16.48 -0.24
N VAL A 75 7.66 15.31 0.23
CA VAL A 75 8.89 14.64 -0.23
C VAL A 75 8.56 13.66 -1.35
N GLN A 76 9.26 13.77 -2.46
CA GLN A 76 9.05 12.89 -3.60
C GLN A 76 9.52 11.46 -3.29
N VAL A 77 8.63 10.50 -3.52
CA VAL A 77 8.92 9.07 -3.39
C VAL A 77 9.79 8.59 -4.54
N GLY A 78 10.80 7.79 -4.23
CA GLY A 78 11.71 7.15 -5.17
C GLY A 78 11.70 5.63 -5.06
N ASP A 79 12.75 5.00 -5.62
CA ASP A 79 13.07 3.57 -5.49
C ASP A 79 11.92 2.62 -5.89
N TYR A 80 11.22 2.96 -6.97
CA TYR A 80 10.13 2.16 -7.49
C TYR A 80 10.64 0.87 -8.15
N VAL A 81 9.97 -0.23 -7.84
CA VAL A 81 10.14 -1.53 -8.48
C VAL A 81 9.02 -1.76 -9.49
N ALA A 82 9.37 -2.07 -10.73
CA ALA A 82 8.40 -2.30 -11.79
C ALA A 82 7.71 -3.67 -11.65
N ILE A 83 6.39 -3.69 -11.88
CA ILE A 83 5.54 -4.89 -11.83
C ILE A 83 4.52 -4.80 -12.97
N GLY A 84 4.82 -5.45 -14.09
CA GLY A 84 3.98 -5.35 -15.28
C GLY A 84 3.81 -3.90 -15.72
N GLY A 85 2.58 -3.42 -15.86
CA GLY A 85 2.25 -2.03 -16.23
C GLY A 85 2.21 -1.06 -15.04
N TYR A 86 2.64 -1.49 -13.85
CA TYR A 86 2.65 -0.72 -12.60
C TYR A 86 4.03 -0.70 -11.98
N GLU A 87 4.20 0.13 -10.98
CA GLU A 87 5.40 0.19 -10.15
C GLU A 87 5.01 0.44 -8.69
N LEU A 88 5.83 -0.09 -7.78
CA LEU A 88 5.60 -0.09 -6.36
C LEU A 88 6.84 0.43 -5.63
N ALA A 89 6.63 1.23 -4.58
CA ALA A 89 7.68 1.66 -3.66
C ALA A 89 7.24 1.44 -2.21
N ASP A 90 8.14 0.95 -1.37
CA ASP A 90 7.98 0.90 0.08
C ASP A 90 8.69 2.12 0.67
N TRP A 91 7.92 3.06 1.21
CA TRP A 91 8.43 4.33 1.74
C TRP A 91 8.36 4.34 3.25
N VAL A 92 9.50 4.54 3.91
CA VAL A 92 9.58 4.65 5.37
C VAL A 92 8.98 5.96 5.83
N ILE A 93 8.13 5.91 6.84
CA ILE A 93 7.51 7.09 7.46
C ILE A 93 7.70 7.09 8.98
N THR A 94 7.58 8.26 9.59
CA THR A 94 7.59 8.40 11.05
C THR A 94 6.24 8.03 11.66
N GLU A 95 6.15 7.97 12.98
CA GLU A 95 4.86 7.90 13.66
C GLU A 95 4.12 9.23 13.51
N GLY A 96 2.84 9.19 13.16
CA GLY A 96 1.98 10.36 13.06
C GLY A 96 1.01 10.34 11.89
N ALA A 97 0.48 11.52 11.58
CA ALA A 97 -0.40 11.76 10.44
C ALA A 97 0.41 12.20 9.22
N HIS A 98 0.04 11.70 8.05
CA HIS A 98 0.74 11.89 6.79
C HIS A 98 -0.22 12.25 5.66
N VAL A 99 0.31 12.87 4.63
CA VAL A 99 -0.40 13.17 3.39
C VAL A 99 0.39 12.65 2.20
N ALA A 100 -0.24 11.81 1.37
CA ALA A 100 0.32 11.38 0.09
C ALA A 100 -0.48 12.01 -1.06
N GLU A 101 0.22 12.57 -2.05
CA GLU A 101 -0.40 13.31 -3.16
C GLU A 101 0.30 13.05 -4.49
N SER A 102 -0.49 13.06 -5.57
CA SER A 102 -0.02 13.04 -6.96
C SER A 102 -1.07 13.70 -7.87
N SER A 103 -0.67 14.15 -9.04
CA SER A 103 -1.59 14.61 -10.08
C SER A 103 -2.27 13.47 -10.85
N GLN A 104 -1.85 12.23 -10.64
CA GLN A 104 -2.45 11.03 -11.24
C GLN A 104 -2.82 10.01 -10.16
N PRO A 105 -3.83 9.15 -10.42
CA PRO A 105 -4.27 8.16 -9.44
C PRO A 105 -3.17 7.17 -9.04
N PHE A 106 -3.12 6.85 -7.76
CA PHE A 106 -2.25 5.84 -7.15
C PHE A 106 -2.96 5.20 -5.96
N ALA A 107 -2.44 4.14 -5.40
CA ALA A 107 -2.93 3.55 -4.16
C ALA A 107 -1.86 3.60 -3.08
N ILE A 108 -2.29 3.55 -1.84
CA ILE A 108 -1.43 3.32 -0.70
C ILE A 108 -1.93 2.19 0.20
N ILE A 109 -0.98 1.44 0.75
CA ILE A 109 -1.20 0.52 1.87
C ILE A 109 -0.28 0.98 3.00
N ASN A 110 -0.87 1.29 4.14
CA ASN A 110 -0.13 1.68 5.33
C ASN A 110 0.17 0.44 6.17
N ILE A 111 1.42 0.27 6.59
CA ILE A 111 1.90 -0.94 7.26
C ILE A 111 2.78 -0.54 8.44
N GLY A 112 2.56 -1.16 9.58
CA GLY A 112 3.42 -0.98 10.74
C GLY A 112 3.77 -2.29 11.43
N TYR A 113 4.99 -2.34 11.96
CA TYR A 113 5.53 -3.49 12.68
C TYR A 113 6.13 -3.06 14.01
N THR A 114 5.88 -3.87 15.03
CA THR A 114 6.61 -3.87 16.29
C THR A 114 6.62 -5.30 16.84
N ASP A 115 7.22 -5.56 18.00
CA ASP A 115 7.32 -6.92 18.54
C ASP A 115 5.92 -7.53 18.75
N PHE A 116 5.70 -8.70 18.15
CA PHE A 116 4.47 -9.49 18.25
C PHE A 116 3.18 -8.76 17.83
N THR A 117 3.28 -7.68 17.05
CA THR A 117 2.10 -7.05 16.49
C THR A 117 2.40 -6.30 15.19
N SER A 118 1.42 -6.25 14.30
CA SER A 118 1.48 -5.46 13.08
C SER A 118 0.08 -4.93 12.71
N TYR A 119 0.05 -3.95 11.84
CA TYR A 119 -1.15 -3.52 11.16
C TYR A 119 -0.89 -3.37 9.68
N ALA A 120 -1.96 -3.52 8.89
CA ALA A 120 -1.99 -3.10 7.50
C ALA A 120 -3.40 -2.63 7.15
N TYR A 121 -3.50 -1.51 6.42
CA TYR A 121 -4.78 -1.03 5.92
C TYR A 121 -4.59 -0.20 4.64
N PRO A 122 -5.58 -0.25 3.72
CA PRO A 122 -5.58 0.62 2.54
C PRO A 122 -5.86 2.07 2.95
N GLY A 123 -5.20 3.03 2.34
CA GLY A 123 -5.38 4.46 2.67
C GLY A 123 -6.74 5.04 2.30
N GLY A 124 -7.52 4.31 1.53
CA GLY A 124 -8.84 4.70 1.02
C GLY A 124 -9.01 4.28 -0.43
N MET A 125 -10.22 4.42 -0.94
CA MET A 125 -10.55 4.07 -2.31
C MET A 125 -11.71 4.91 -2.83
N LYS A 126 -11.77 5.08 -4.15
CA LYS A 126 -12.95 5.64 -4.81
C LYS A 126 -14.04 4.56 -4.86
N LEU A 127 -15.18 4.81 -4.22
CA LEU A 127 -16.30 3.89 -4.23
C LEU A 127 -17.08 4.02 -5.55
N ASP A 128 -16.59 3.37 -6.59
CA ASP A 128 -17.29 3.22 -7.86
C ASP A 128 -17.76 1.77 -8.04
N VAL A 129 -18.84 1.60 -8.81
CA VAL A 129 -19.28 0.26 -9.19
C VAL A 129 -18.27 -0.33 -10.18
N ILE A 130 -17.58 -1.38 -9.76
CA ILE A 130 -16.73 -2.17 -10.67
C ILE A 130 -17.68 -3.09 -11.44
N THR A 131 -18.03 -2.68 -12.65
CA THR A 131 -18.80 -3.55 -13.55
C THR A 131 -17.81 -4.42 -14.32
N PRO A 132 -17.87 -5.75 -14.20
CA PRO A 132 -17.11 -6.64 -15.06
C PRO A 132 -17.48 -6.35 -16.53
N GLN A 133 -16.49 -6.11 -17.35
CA GLN A 133 -16.67 -5.96 -18.80
C GLN A 133 -16.58 -7.29 -19.50
#